data_291febf075b32109b25d53e16bb44747
#
_entry.id   291febf075b32109b25d53e16bb44747
#
_cell.length_a   1.000
_cell.length_b   1.000
_cell.length_c   1.000
_cell.angle_alpha   90.00
_cell.angle_beta   90.00
_cell.angle_gamma   90.00
#
_symmetry.space_group_name_H-M   'P 1'
#
loop_
_entity.id
_entity.type
_entity.pdbx_description
1 polymer ?
#
loop_
_entity_poly.entity_id
_entity_poly.type
_entity_poly.pdbx_seq_one_letter_code
_entity_poly.pdbx_strand_id
1 'polypeptide(L)'
;MHFVFPIVKSEKLKYLVSADRIEPWRRMITDYPTMPEEKWLELLEAGNSQISIFVNESEDIVYADSFPPYTSRYKIFLIWQPEKMRIEAANKLLKVLEEPSEGTIFILVSDNELQVLPTIFSRVQRFKVGRLSDQEIGEYLAAKFRLSPEDAARYAPLCNGSLIAADEYGDNDGENEQFLVLYQEVMRMAYAKKVAKLKDIAEQVAGFGREKIRRFLSYISRMVRENFIYNMKIASLTAMTPEEENFSQRFSPFINYHNVEDFAAETDRARRDVERNANSRLVLFDYFLYCIILLHRKAT
;
A
#
# COMPACT_ATOMS: atom_id res chain seq x y z
N MET A 1 17.63 9.88 -20.23
CA MET A 1 16.44 9.72 -19.37
C MET A 1 16.79 10.29 -18.01
N HIS A 2 15.90 11.12 -17.45
CA HIS A 2 16.00 11.71 -16.13
C HIS A 2 14.97 11.04 -15.23
N PHE A 3 15.39 10.54 -14.08
CA PHE A 3 14.50 9.98 -13.07
C PHE A 3 14.24 11.00 -11.98
N VAL A 4 12.97 11.20 -11.67
CA VAL A 4 12.49 12.11 -10.64
C VAL A 4 11.62 11.31 -9.67
N PHE A 5 11.94 11.35 -8.40
CA PHE A 5 11.26 10.56 -7.38
C PHE A 5 11.29 11.28 -6.03
N PRO A 6 10.36 10.96 -5.11
CA PRO A 6 10.32 11.63 -3.82
C PRO A 6 11.51 11.23 -2.95
N ILE A 7 12.06 12.20 -2.24
CA ILE A 7 13.21 12.06 -1.35
C ILE A 7 12.91 12.62 0.04
N VAL A 8 13.72 12.23 1.03
CA VAL A 8 13.65 12.79 2.39
C VAL A 8 14.34 14.14 2.43
N LYS A 9 13.72 15.14 3.08
CA LYS A 9 14.37 16.44 3.32
C LYS A 9 15.61 16.27 4.20
N SER A 10 16.72 16.82 3.76
CA SER A 10 17.95 16.85 4.55
C SER A 10 18.13 18.22 5.19
N GLU A 11 18.41 18.26 6.50
CA GLU A 11 18.76 19.49 7.20
C GLU A 11 20.18 19.97 6.84
N LYS A 12 21.03 19.04 6.39
CA LYS A 12 22.44 19.31 6.07
C LYS A 12 22.66 19.86 4.66
N LEU A 13 21.74 19.56 3.73
CA LEU A 13 21.85 19.96 2.33
C LEU A 13 20.72 20.92 1.99
N LYS A 14 21.09 22.18 1.70
CA LYS A 14 20.11 23.21 1.27
C LYS A 14 19.51 22.92 -0.10
N TYR A 15 20.26 22.27 -0.98
CA TYR A 15 19.86 21.85 -2.31
C TYR A 15 19.99 20.34 -2.40
N LEU A 16 18.89 19.65 -2.52
CA LEU A 16 18.82 18.20 -2.63
C LEU A 16 17.80 17.83 -3.71
N VAL A 17 18.22 16.97 -4.62
CA VAL A 17 17.42 16.49 -5.77
C VAL A 17 17.50 14.98 -5.89
N SER A 18 16.65 14.38 -6.76
CA SER A 18 16.61 12.94 -7.00
C SER A 18 17.96 12.39 -7.46
N ALA A 19 18.73 13.16 -8.22
CA ALA A 19 20.07 12.77 -8.69
C ALA A 19 21.03 12.45 -7.53
N ASP A 20 20.89 13.11 -6.38
CA ASP A 20 21.72 12.84 -5.17
C ASP A 20 21.40 11.49 -4.52
N ARG A 21 20.31 10.85 -4.94
CA ARG A 21 19.83 9.54 -4.46
C ARG A 21 19.74 8.50 -5.58
N ILE A 22 20.52 8.67 -6.64
CA ILE A 22 20.48 7.78 -7.79
C ILE A 22 20.91 6.34 -7.49
N GLU A 23 21.83 6.13 -6.54
CA GLU A 23 22.29 4.78 -6.18
C GLU A 23 21.19 3.97 -5.44
N PRO A 24 20.52 4.50 -4.38
CA PRO A 24 19.31 3.86 -3.85
C PRO A 24 18.24 3.60 -4.90
N TRP A 25 18.04 4.54 -5.85
CA TRP A 25 17.07 4.40 -6.92
C TRP A 25 17.41 3.24 -7.88
N ARG A 26 18.67 3.10 -8.26
CA ARG A 26 19.14 1.96 -9.08
C ARG A 26 18.86 0.63 -8.38
N ARG A 27 19.18 0.55 -7.10
CA ARG A 27 18.87 -0.63 -6.29
C ARG A 27 17.37 -0.91 -6.25
N MET A 28 16.54 0.13 -6.07
CA MET A 28 15.09 -0.01 -6.08
C MET A 28 14.59 -0.66 -7.37
N ILE A 29 15.01 -0.16 -8.54
CA ILE A 29 14.59 -0.69 -9.84
C ILE A 29 15.09 -2.13 -10.07
N THR A 30 16.33 -2.43 -9.62
CA THR A 30 16.97 -3.72 -9.89
C THR A 30 16.46 -4.81 -8.95
N ASP A 31 16.40 -4.51 -7.66
CA ASP A 31 16.14 -5.51 -6.62
C ASP A 31 14.64 -5.63 -6.29
N TYR A 32 13.88 -4.56 -6.53
CA TYR A 32 12.45 -4.47 -6.22
C TYR A 32 11.64 -3.95 -7.42
N PRO A 33 11.53 -4.70 -8.52
CA PRO A 33 10.90 -4.23 -9.75
C PRO A 33 9.41 -3.89 -9.61
N THR A 34 8.74 -4.41 -8.59
CA THR A 34 7.37 -4.03 -8.19
C THR A 34 7.29 -2.68 -7.50
N MET A 35 8.44 -2.11 -7.09
CA MET A 35 8.61 -0.77 -6.53
C MET A 35 7.69 -0.45 -5.33
N PRO A 36 7.63 -1.27 -4.27
CA PRO A 36 6.82 -0.95 -3.10
C PRO A 36 7.41 0.26 -2.34
N GLU A 37 6.54 1.23 -1.97
CA GLU A 37 6.96 2.48 -1.30
C GLU A 37 7.76 2.20 -0.01
N GLU A 38 7.41 1.14 0.73
CA GLU A 38 8.11 0.75 1.96
C GLU A 38 9.59 0.46 1.70
N LYS A 39 9.90 -0.24 0.61
CA LYS A 39 11.30 -0.52 0.25
C LYS A 39 12.05 0.73 -0.15
N TRP A 40 11.36 1.69 -0.78
CA TRP A 40 11.95 2.99 -1.06
C TRP A 40 12.29 3.75 0.22
N LEU A 41 11.38 3.77 1.20
CA LEU A 41 11.63 4.38 2.51
C LEU A 41 12.80 3.72 3.27
N GLU A 42 12.92 2.39 3.20
CA GLU A 42 14.06 1.65 3.76
C GLU A 42 15.37 2.04 3.07
N LEU A 43 15.42 2.06 1.74
CA LEU A 43 16.61 2.41 0.98
C LEU A 43 17.06 3.86 1.19
N LEU A 44 16.14 4.75 1.49
CA LEU A 44 16.42 6.15 1.86
C LEU A 44 16.80 6.33 3.33
N GLU A 45 16.70 5.28 4.15
CA GLU A 45 16.83 5.38 5.62
C GLU A 45 15.89 6.44 6.20
N ALA A 46 14.69 6.54 5.63
CA ALA A 46 13.75 7.62 5.88
C ALA A 46 13.24 7.67 7.33
N GLY A 47 13.24 6.53 8.03
CA GLY A 47 12.66 6.42 9.38
C GLY A 47 11.21 6.87 9.39
N ASN A 48 10.90 7.91 10.17
CA ASN A 48 9.56 8.52 10.25
C ASN A 48 9.40 9.76 9.35
N SER A 49 10.39 10.07 8.50
CA SER A 49 10.37 11.27 7.67
C SER A 49 9.43 11.09 6.47
N GLN A 50 8.72 12.14 6.11
CA GLN A 50 7.93 12.16 4.89
C GLN A 50 8.82 12.38 3.67
N ILE A 51 8.59 11.61 2.62
CA ILE A 51 9.22 11.82 1.32
C ILE A 51 8.40 12.83 0.50
N SER A 52 9.07 13.64 -0.29
CA SER A 52 8.43 14.61 -1.19
C SER A 52 9.31 14.92 -2.39
N ILE A 53 8.70 15.37 -3.46
CA ILE A 53 9.40 16.03 -4.58
C ILE A 53 9.40 17.53 -4.29
N PHE A 54 10.59 18.10 -4.11
CA PHE A 54 10.79 19.50 -3.70
C PHE A 54 10.97 20.43 -4.90
N VAL A 55 10.89 21.74 -4.65
CA VAL A 55 11.00 22.79 -5.68
C VAL A 55 12.33 22.77 -6.42
N ASN A 56 13.43 22.39 -5.75
CA ASN A 56 14.75 22.25 -6.37
C ASN A 56 14.75 21.29 -7.56
N GLU A 57 14.02 20.16 -7.40
CA GLU A 57 13.84 19.18 -8.47
C GLU A 57 13.19 19.80 -9.70
N SER A 58 12.17 20.62 -9.48
CA SER A 58 11.47 21.31 -10.56
C SER A 58 12.36 22.35 -11.24
N GLU A 59 13.26 22.99 -10.50
CA GLU A 59 14.26 23.91 -11.07
C GLU A 59 15.23 23.19 -11.99
N ASP A 60 15.71 22.02 -11.56
CA ASP A 60 16.60 21.18 -12.38
C ASP A 60 15.90 20.66 -13.63
N ILE A 61 14.62 20.26 -13.52
CA ILE A 61 13.81 19.82 -14.65
C ILE A 61 13.67 20.96 -15.68
N VAL A 62 13.26 22.16 -15.24
CA VAL A 62 13.09 23.33 -16.12
C VAL A 62 14.40 23.70 -16.77
N TYR A 63 15.50 23.68 -16.02
CA TYR A 63 16.83 23.95 -16.56
C TYR A 63 17.23 22.89 -17.59
N ALA A 64 17.09 21.60 -17.28
CA ALA A 64 17.42 20.52 -18.19
C ALA A 64 16.53 20.48 -19.42
N ASP A 65 15.25 20.91 -19.32
CA ASP A 65 14.35 20.99 -20.47
C ASP A 65 14.80 22.03 -21.48
N SER A 66 15.39 23.14 -21.05
CA SER A 66 15.85 24.22 -21.93
C SER A 66 16.94 23.82 -22.94
N PHE A 67 17.58 22.65 -22.76
CA PHE A 67 18.60 22.14 -23.68
C PHE A 67 18.03 21.05 -24.60
N PRO A 68 18.47 20.94 -25.84
CA PRO A 68 18.06 19.85 -26.73
C PRO A 68 18.58 18.49 -26.23
N PRO A 69 17.97 17.36 -26.64
CA PRO A 69 18.51 16.03 -26.37
C PRO A 69 19.92 15.87 -26.94
N TYR A 70 20.87 15.36 -26.13
CA TYR A 70 22.29 15.31 -26.52
C TYR A 70 22.66 14.05 -27.33
N THR A 71 22.15 12.88 -26.92
CA THR A 71 22.58 11.59 -27.49
C THR A 71 21.46 10.80 -28.18
N SER A 72 20.22 11.24 -28.07
CA SER A 72 19.05 10.53 -28.61
C SER A 72 18.03 11.49 -29.16
N ARG A 73 17.03 10.96 -29.90
CA ARG A 73 15.94 11.74 -30.46
C ARG A 73 15.05 12.41 -29.41
N TYR A 74 14.92 11.76 -28.25
CA TYR A 74 14.03 12.21 -27.20
C TYR A 74 14.76 12.37 -25.88
N LYS A 75 14.35 13.37 -25.09
CA LYS A 75 14.66 13.54 -23.67
C LYS A 75 13.43 13.12 -22.88
N ILE A 76 13.62 12.22 -21.93
CA ILE A 76 12.52 11.66 -21.15
C ILE A 76 12.74 12.00 -19.67
N PHE A 77 11.73 12.65 -19.07
CA PHE A 77 11.61 12.81 -17.62
C PHE A 77 10.58 11.81 -17.12
N LEU A 78 11.02 10.84 -16.30
CA LEU A 78 10.16 9.89 -15.63
C LEU A 78 9.99 10.34 -14.17
N ILE A 79 8.78 10.77 -13.83
CA ILE A 79 8.41 11.26 -12.49
C ILE A 79 7.59 10.17 -11.80
N TRP A 80 8.20 9.52 -10.80
CA TRP A 80 7.53 8.52 -9.99
C TRP A 80 6.89 9.17 -8.76
N GLN A 81 5.62 8.82 -8.47
CA GLN A 81 4.79 9.36 -7.39
C GLN A 81 4.63 10.89 -7.46
N PRO A 82 4.09 11.46 -8.56
CA PRO A 82 3.84 12.89 -8.67
C PRO A 82 2.88 13.44 -7.60
N GLU A 83 2.07 12.59 -6.97
CA GLU A 83 1.22 12.92 -5.81
C GLU A 83 2.02 13.33 -4.56
N LYS A 84 3.31 12.98 -4.49
CA LYS A 84 4.22 13.43 -3.42
C LYS A 84 4.87 14.79 -3.73
N MET A 85 4.50 15.40 -4.85
CA MET A 85 5.05 16.70 -5.25
C MET A 85 4.48 17.82 -4.39
N ARG A 86 5.35 18.70 -3.90
CA ARG A 86 4.91 19.90 -3.18
C ARG A 86 4.28 20.89 -4.14
N ILE A 87 3.34 21.69 -3.64
CA ILE A 87 2.60 22.67 -4.44
C ILE A 87 3.55 23.63 -5.18
N GLU A 88 4.59 24.09 -4.51
CA GLU A 88 5.58 24.99 -5.08
C GLU A 88 6.36 24.33 -6.25
N ALA A 89 6.70 23.05 -6.07
CA ALA A 89 7.35 22.25 -7.09
C ALA A 89 6.44 22.05 -8.33
N ALA A 90 5.19 21.67 -8.07
CA ALA A 90 4.20 21.49 -9.13
C ALA A 90 3.97 22.76 -9.94
N ASN A 91 3.77 23.88 -9.25
CA ASN A 91 3.52 25.17 -9.90
C ASN A 91 4.68 25.59 -10.85
N LYS A 92 5.92 25.26 -10.46
CA LYS A 92 7.11 25.56 -11.27
C LYS A 92 7.16 24.74 -12.56
N LEU A 93 6.55 23.53 -12.58
CA LEU A 93 6.54 22.65 -13.75
C LEU A 93 5.40 22.94 -14.74
N LEU A 94 4.37 23.71 -14.36
CA LEU A 94 3.18 23.86 -15.17
C LEU A 94 3.49 24.31 -16.61
N LYS A 95 4.40 25.25 -16.79
CA LYS A 95 4.74 25.78 -18.09
C LYS A 95 5.43 24.73 -19.00
N VAL A 96 6.38 23.97 -18.43
CA VAL A 96 7.11 22.95 -19.22
C VAL A 96 6.24 21.70 -19.47
N LEU A 97 5.22 21.46 -18.65
CA LEU A 97 4.24 20.40 -18.91
C LEU A 97 3.23 20.79 -19.98
N GLU A 98 2.89 22.09 -20.09
CA GLU A 98 2.03 22.61 -21.16
C GLU A 98 2.76 22.66 -22.50
N GLU A 99 3.97 23.20 -22.51
CA GLU A 99 4.78 23.48 -23.69
C GLU A 99 6.21 22.93 -23.50
N PRO A 100 6.38 21.59 -23.50
CA PRO A 100 7.72 20.98 -23.37
C PRO A 100 8.59 21.35 -24.59
N SER A 101 9.89 21.46 -24.36
CA SER A 101 10.85 21.68 -25.42
C SER A 101 10.80 20.55 -26.46
N GLU A 102 11.14 20.84 -27.71
CA GLU A 102 11.10 19.87 -28.81
C GLU A 102 11.90 18.60 -28.46
N GLY A 103 11.27 17.44 -28.64
CA GLY A 103 11.85 16.15 -28.28
C GLY A 103 11.82 15.82 -26.80
N THR A 104 11.17 16.61 -25.93
CA THR A 104 10.99 16.29 -24.52
C THR A 104 9.68 15.55 -24.28
N ILE A 105 9.74 14.49 -23.44
CA ILE A 105 8.60 13.68 -23.04
C ILE A 105 8.58 13.59 -21.52
N PHE A 106 7.43 13.90 -20.91
CA PHE A 106 7.17 13.69 -19.50
C PHE A 106 6.32 12.43 -19.29
N ILE A 107 6.79 11.51 -18.46
CA ILE A 107 6.05 10.30 -18.05
C ILE A 107 5.86 10.39 -16.54
N LEU A 108 4.61 10.54 -16.10
CA LEU A 108 4.23 10.58 -14.69
C LEU A 108 3.62 9.22 -14.31
N VAL A 109 4.18 8.58 -13.30
CA VAL A 109 3.72 7.27 -12.80
C VAL A 109 3.16 7.45 -11.39
N SER A 110 1.86 7.27 -11.23
CA SER A 110 1.13 7.48 -9.97
C SER A 110 0.32 6.25 -9.60
N ASP A 111 0.32 5.90 -8.32
CA ASP A 111 -0.54 4.87 -7.73
C ASP A 111 -1.89 5.45 -7.28
N ASN A 112 -1.99 6.77 -7.13
CA ASN A 112 -3.20 7.44 -6.64
C ASN A 112 -3.48 8.74 -7.41
N GLU A 113 -4.22 8.61 -8.51
CA GLU A 113 -4.58 9.77 -9.35
C GLU A 113 -5.36 10.87 -8.61
N LEU A 114 -6.11 10.52 -7.55
CA LEU A 114 -6.91 11.48 -6.79
C LEU A 114 -6.04 12.40 -5.90
N GLN A 115 -4.81 12.00 -5.61
CA GLN A 115 -3.86 12.80 -4.84
C GLN A 115 -2.93 13.63 -5.72
N VAL A 116 -2.91 13.39 -7.03
CA VAL A 116 -2.17 14.23 -7.97
C VAL A 116 -2.82 15.61 -8.02
N LEU A 117 -1.99 16.65 -7.91
CA LEU A 117 -2.50 18.03 -7.91
C LEU A 117 -3.32 18.31 -9.18
N PRO A 118 -4.52 18.89 -9.06
CA PRO A 118 -5.40 19.18 -10.21
C PRO A 118 -4.72 19.97 -11.32
N THR A 119 -3.77 20.85 -10.97
CA THR A 119 -2.99 21.66 -11.89
C THR A 119 -2.05 20.83 -12.76
N ILE A 120 -1.47 19.75 -12.24
CA ILE A 120 -0.68 18.77 -13.02
C ILE A 120 -1.64 17.90 -13.84
N PHE A 121 -2.68 17.38 -13.18
CA PHE A 121 -3.62 16.43 -13.75
C PHE A 121 -4.31 16.96 -15.02
N SER A 122 -4.62 18.25 -15.08
CA SER A 122 -5.26 18.90 -16.25
C SER A 122 -4.34 19.05 -17.49
N ARG A 123 -3.03 18.83 -17.34
CA ARG A 123 -2.00 19.04 -18.35
C ARG A 123 -1.38 17.76 -18.90
N VAL A 124 -1.82 16.62 -18.40
CA VAL A 124 -1.27 15.32 -18.80
C VAL A 124 -2.34 14.44 -19.43
N GLN A 125 -1.93 13.64 -20.41
CA GLN A 125 -2.80 12.60 -20.96
C GLN A 125 -2.76 11.38 -20.03
N ARG A 126 -3.93 10.88 -19.66
CA ARG A 126 -4.05 9.72 -18.79
C ARG A 126 -4.02 8.41 -19.55
N PHE A 127 -3.23 7.49 -19.04
CA PHE A 127 -3.26 6.08 -19.40
C PHE A 127 -3.53 5.26 -18.15
N LYS A 128 -4.70 4.63 -18.08
CA LYS A 128 -5.04 3.75 -16.96
C LYS A 128 -4.43 2.37 -17.22
N VAL A 129 -3.48 1.98 -16.38
CA VAL A 129 -2.97 0.61 -16.31
C VAL A 129 -3.94 -0.21 -15.45
N GLY A 130 -4.52 -1.27 -16.03
CA GLY A 130 -5.42 -2.16 -15.33
C GLY A 130 -4.71 -3.04 -14.31
N ARG A 131 -5.49 -3.67 -13.44
CA ARG A 131 -4.98 -4.74 -12.58
C ARG A 131 -4.65 -5.96 -13.43
N LEU A 132 -3.68 -6.75 -12.99
CA LEU A 132 -3.41 -8.05 -13.58
C LEU A 132 -4.57 -9.02 -13.31
N SER A 133 -4.78 -9.95 -14.22
CA SER A 133 -5.72 -11.05 -14.04
C SER A 133 -5.19 -12.06 -12.99
N ASP A 134 -6.09 -12.85 -12.42
CA ASP A 134 -5.70 -13.92 -11.50
C ASP A 134 -4.76 -14.94 -12.18
N GLN A 135 -4.93 -15.16 -13.49
CA GLN A 135 -4.02 -16.02 -14.24
C GLN A 135 -2.60 -15.44 -14.27
N GLU A 136 -2.43 -14.16 -14.63
CA GLU A 136 -1.12 -13.50 -14.68
C GLU A 136 -0.44 -13.46 -13.31
N ILE A 137 -1.21 -13.21 -12.25
CA ILE A 137 -0.71 -13.27 -10.87
C ILE A 137 -0.31 -14.71 -10.51
N GLY A 138 -1.10 -15.72 -10.87
CA GLY A 138 -0.78 -17.13 -10.64
C GLY A 138 0.51 -17.55 -11.35
N GLU A 139 0.67 -17.16 -12.60
CA GLU A 139 1.91 -17.40 -13.37
C GLU A 139 3.13 -16.73 -12.70
N TYR A 140 2.97 -15.48 -12.24
CA TYR A 140 4.01 -14.76 -11.51
C TYR A 140 4.40 -15.45 -10.20
N LEU A 141 3.42 -15.85 -9.38
CA LEU A 141 3.63 -16.55 -8.12
C LEU A 141 4.35 -17.89 -8.34
N ALA A 142 3.91 -18.68 -9.33
CA ALA A 142 4.53 -19.95 -9.67
C ALA A 142 5.98 -19.78 -10.13
N ALA A 143 6.24 -18.77 -10.98
CA ALA A 143 7.58 -18.53 -11.52
C ALA A 143 8.56 -18.00 -10.47
N LYS A 144 8.15 -17.03 -9.66
CA LYS A 144 9.02 -16.35 -8.69
C LYS A 144 9.24 -17.16 -7.42
N PHE A 145 8.17 -17.72 -6.86
CA PHE A 145 8.20 -18.41 -5.55
C PHE A 145 8.16 -19.94 -5.68
N ARG A 146 8.14 -20.46 -6.92
CA ARG A 146 8.10 -21.91 -7.20
C ARG A 146 6.90 -22.63 -6.55
N LEU A 147 5.78 -21.92 -6.43
CA LEU A 147 4.55 -22.48 -5.91
C LEU A 147 3.99 -23.54 -6.87
N SER A 148 3.25 -24.50 -6.31
CA SER A 148 2.49 -25.43 -7.15
C SER A 148 1.41 -24.66 -7.95
N PRO A 149 0.98 -25.17 -9.11
CA PRO A 149 -0.11 -24.54 -9.87
C PRO A 149 -1.41 -24.38 -9.04
N GLU A 150 -1.67 -25.32 -8.13
CA GLU A 150 -2.83 -25.28 -7.24
C GLU A 150 -2.71 -24.14 -6.22
N ASP A 151 -1.56 -24.01 -5.57
CA ASP A 151 -1.32 -22.95 -4.59
C ASP A 151 -1.29 -21.57 -5.27
N ALA A 152 -0.64 -21.46 -6.42
CA ALA A 152 -0.61 -20.23 -7.20
C ALA A 152 -2.02 -19.78 -7.60
N ALA A 153 -2.87 -20.69 -8.07
CA ALA A 153 -4.27 -20.41 -8.41
C ALA A 153 -5.11 -20.03 -7.17
N ARG A 154 -4.77 -20.60 -6.01
CA ARG A 154 -5.44 -20.30 -4.73
C ARG A 154 -5.11 -18.91 -4.21
N TYR A 155 -3.84 -18.47 -4.33
CA TYR A 155 -3.39 -17.18 -3.83
C TYR A 155 -3.61 -16.02 -4.81
N ALA A 156 -3.67 -16.27 -6.10
CA ALA A 156 -3.81 -15.24 -7.10
C ALA A 156 -5.01 -14.29 -6.89
N PRO A 157 -6.23 -14.77 -6.59
CA PRO A 157 -7.37 -13.88 -6.31
C PRO A 157 -7.17 -12.99 -5.08
N LEU A 158 -6.39 -13.47 -4.08
CA LEU A 158 -6.12 -12.73 -2.85
C LEU A 158 -5.24 -11.50 -3.10
N CYS A 159 -4.43 -11.53 -4.14
CA CYS A 159 -3.55 -10.43 -4.54
C CYS A 159 -4.29 -9.31 -5.26
N ASN A 160 -5.55 -9.53 -5.68
CA ASN A 160 -6.39 -8.54 -6.35
C ASN A 160 -5.68 -7.83 -7.52
N GLY A 161 -4.91 -8.59 -8.31
CA GLY A 161 -4.16 -8.10 -9.47
C GLY A 161 -2.95 -7.21 -9.14
N SER A 162 -2.44 -7.24 -7.91
CA SER A 162 -1.27 -6.48 -7.45
C SER A 162 -0.05 -7.40 -7.31
N LEU A 163 1.04 -7.08 -8.02
CA LEU A 163 2.32 -7.79 -7.86
C LEU A 163 2.96 -7.52 -6.48
N ILE A 164 2.75 -6.35 -5.89
CA ILE A 164 3.23 -6.04 -4.54
C ILE A 164 2.57 -7.00 -3.54
N ALA A 165 1.24 -7.16 -3.63
CA ALA A 165 0.53 -8.11 -2.79
C ALA A 165 0.97 -9.56 -3.06
N ALA A 166 1.26 -9.90 -4.32
CA ALA A 166 1.79 -11.22 -4.68
C ALA A 166 3.16 -11.48 -4.05
N ASP A 167 4.04 -10.49 -4.04
CA ASP A 167 5.33 -10.57 -3.36
C ASP A 167 5.17 -10.73 -1.85
N GLU A 168 4.28 -9.96 -1.22
CA GLU A 168 3.98 -10.11 0.20
C GLU A 168 3.47 -11.51 0.56
N TYR A 169 2.63 -12.11 -0.29
CA TYR A 169 2.16 -13.48 -0.10
C TYR A 169 3.27 -14.52 -0.28
N GLY A 170 4.12 -14.35 -1.29
CA GLY A 170 5.19 -15.31 -1.56
C GLY A 170 6.34 -15.25 -0.56
N ASP A 171 6.71 -14.06 -0.09
CA ASP A 171 7.79 -13.84 0.87
C ASP A 171 7.41 -14.25 2.31
N ASN A 172 6.10 -14.25 2.65
CA ASN A 172 5.60 -14.52 3.99
C ASN A 172 4.78 -15.83 4.06
N ASP A 173 5.27 -16.89 3.41
CA ASP A 173 4.65 -18.20 3.43
C ASP A 173 4.39 -18.66 4.89
N GLY A 174 3.13 -19.01 5.19
CA GLY A 174 2.66 -19.38 6.52
C GLY A 174 2.26 -18.21 7.45
N GLU A 175 2.58 -16.95 7.14
CA GLU A 175 2.17 -15.80 7.99
C GLU A 175 0.66 -15.60 7.95
N ASN A 176 0.03 -15.82 6.82
CA ASN A 176 -1.43 -15.70 6.67
C ASN A 176 -2.20 -16.76 7.48
N GLU A 177 -1.66 -17.97 7.61
CA GLU A 177 -2.23 -19.01 8.49
C GLU A 177 -2.18 -18.56 9.95
N GLN A 178 -1.06 -18.00 10.38
CA GLN A 178 -0.93 -17.41 11.71
C GLN A 178 -1.91 -16.27 11.93
N PHE A 179 -2.08 -15.40 10.94
CA PHE A 179 -3.03 -14.28 11.00
C PHE A 179 -4.48 -14.76 11.06
N LEU A 180 -4.83 -15.83 10.35
CA LEU A 180 -6.16 -16.42 10.44
C LEU A 180 -6.44 -16.92 11.87
N VAL A 181 -5.50 -17.64 12.47
CA VAL A 181 -5.65 -18.15 13.85
C VAL A 181 -5.85 -16.99 14.83
N LEU A 182 -5.01 -15.94 14.72
CA LEU A 182 -5.12 -14.74 15.58
C LEU A 182 -6.44 -13.99 15.35
N TYR A 183 -6.85 -13.82 14.10
CA TYR A 183 -8.12 -13.20 13.76
C TYR A 183 -9.31 -13.95 14.38
N GLN A 184 -9.33 -15.26 14.23
CA GLN A 184 -10.35 -16.11 14.82
C GLN A 184 -10.37 -15.97 16.34
N GLU A 185 -9.21 -15.93 17.00
CA GLU A 185 -9.11 -15.80 18.45
C GLU A 185 -9.60 -14.43 18.91
N VAL A 186 -9.15 -13.35 18.27
CA VAL A 186 -9.62 -11.98 18.56
C VAL A 186 -11.14 -11.89 18.45
N MET A 187 -11.70 -12.35 17.32
CA MET A 187 -13.15 -12.24 17.08
C MET A 187 -13.97 -13.10 18.07
N ARG A 188 -13.49 -14.30 18.41
CA ARG A 188 -14.14 -15.15 19.44
C ARG A 188 -14.09 -14.50 20.82
N MET A 189 -12.93 -13.95 21.22
CA MET A 189 -12.78 -13.32 22.53
C MET A 189 -13.55 -12.00 22.60
N ALA A 190 -13.61 -11.22 21.52
CA ALA A 190 -14.41 -10.01 21.44
C ALA A 190 -15.92 -10.34 21.53
N TYR A 191 -16.39 -11.34 20.79
CA TYR A 191 -17.78 -11.79 20.89
C TYR A 191 -18.13 -12.28 22.30
N ALA A 192 -17.24 -13.05 22.94
CA ALA A 192 -17.42 -13.55 24.29
C ALA A 192 -17.15 -12.49 25.37
N LYS A 193 -16.81 -11.24 25.03
CA LYS A 193 -16.48 -10.13 25.95
C LYS A 193 -15.35 -10.48 26.94
N LYS A 194 -14.37 -11.29 26.51
CA LYS A 194 -13.25 -11.74 27.34
C LYS A 194 -12.10 -10.72 27.34
N VAL A 195 -12.31 -9.56 27.97
CA VAL A 195 -11.38 -8.40 27.96
C VAL A 195 -9.95 -8.77 28.40
N ALA A 196 -9.79 -9.60 29.43
CA ALA A 196 -8.47 -10.03 29.90
C ALA A 196 -7.71 -10.80 28.79
N LYS A 197 -8.40 -11.70 28.06
CA LYS A 197 -7.79 -12.45 26.95
C LYS A 197 -7.44 -11.55 25.78
N LEU A 198 -8.28 -10.58 25.46
CA LEU A 198 -7.96 -9.59 24.40
C LEU A 198 -6.72 -8.76 24.76
N LYS A 199 -6.52 -8.45 26.04
CA LYS A 199 -5.29 -7.81 26.50
C LYS A 199 -4.07 -8.70 26.26
N ASP A 200 -4.15 -10.00 26.64
CA ASP A 200 -3.05 -10.96 26.45
C ASP A 200 -2.69 -11.07 24.94
N ILE A 201 -3.70 -11.17 24.06
CA ILE A 201 -3.51 -11.21 22.60
C ILE A 201 -2.86 -9.91 22.10
N ALA A 202 -3.31 -8.74 22.57
CA ALA A 202 -2.73 -7.46 22.20
C ALA A 202 -1.25 -7.36 22.61
N GLU A 203 -0.87 -7.88 23.77
CA GLU A 203 0.52 -7.95 24.21
C GLU A 203 1.35 -8.90 23.34
N GLN A 204 0.82 -10.05 22.98
CA GLN A 204 1.45 -11.01 22.08
C GLN A 204 1.70 -10.40 20.70
N VAL A 205 0.67 -9.79 20.08
CA VAL A 205 0.75 -9.18 18.74
C VAL A 205 1.67 -7.95 18.75
N ALA A 206 1.67 -7.16 19.83
CA ALA A 206 2.58 -6.03 19.97
C ALA A 206 4.06 -6.43 19.93
N GLY A 207 4.39 -7.66 20.28
CA GLY A 207 5.74 -8.22 20.18
C GLY A 207 6.21 -8.56 18.76
N PHE A 208 5.34 -8.52 17.75
CA PHE A 208 5.70 -8.90 16.37
C PHE A 208 6.56 -7.87 15.61
N GLY A 209 6.64 -6.64 16.10
CA GLY A 209 7.19 -5.50 15.38
C GLY A 209 6.17 -4.84 14.46
N ARG A 210 6.43 -3.57 14.12
CA ARG A 210 5.44 -2.70 13.44
C ARG A 210 4.97 -3.22 12.10
N GLU A 211 5.89 -3.67 11.25
CA GLU A 211 5.56 -4.13 9.92
C GLU A 211 4.61 -5.35 9.96
N LYS A 212 4.88 -6.30 10.82
CA LYS A 212 4.03 -7.46 10.98
C LYS A 212 2.66 -7.10 11.60
N ILE A 213 2.63 -6.14 12.53
CA ILE A 213 1.36 -5.61 13.07
C ILE A 213 0.54 -4.93 11.96
N ARG A 214 1.19 -4.13 11.11
CA ARG A 214 0.54 -3.46 9.98
C ARG A 214 -0.06 -4.47 9.01
N ARG A 215 0.70 -5.52 8.65
CA ARG A 215 0.20 -6.63 7.81
C ARG A 215 -0.97 -7.36 8.47
N PHE A 216 -0.90 -7.61 9.77
CA PHE A 216 -2.02 -8.23 10.51
C PHE A 216 -3.28 -7.36 10.50
N LEU A 217 -3.17 -6.04 10.69
CA LEU A 217 -4.30 -5.12 10.61
C LEU A 217 -4.87 -5.05 9.18
N SER A 218 -4.01 -5.08 8.15
CA SER A 218 -4.44 -5.19 6.75
C SER A 218 -5.16 -6.51 6.47
N TYR A 219 -4.68 -7.61 7.05
CA TYR A 219 -5.35 -8.91 7.00
C TYR A 219 -6.75 -8.84 7.64
N ILE A 220 -6.89 -8.23 8.82
CA ILE A 220 -8.19 -8.04 9.47
C ILE A 220 -9.14 -7.21 8.58
N SER A 221 -8.66 -6.11 8.00
CA SER A 221 -9.46 -5.26 7.10
C SER A 221 -9.97 -6.06 5.90
N ARG A 222 -9.11 -6.89 5.28
CA ARG A 222 -9.49 -7.80 4.21
C ARG A 222 -10.56 -8.79 4.68
N MET A 223 -10.35 -9.48 5.79
CA MET A 223 -11.29 -10.47 6.31
C MET A 223 -12.65 -9.87 6.70
N VAL A 224 -12.68 -8.64 7.21
CA VAL A 224 -13.94 -7.92 7.47
C VAL A 224 -14.69 -7.67 6.15
N ARG A 225 -14.00 -7.19 5.11
CA ARG A 225 -14.59 -7.00 3.78
C ARG A 225 -15.08 -8.32 3.20
N GLU A 226 -14.28 -9.38 3.24
CA GLU A 226 -14.63 -10.68 2.68
C GLU A 226 -15.85 -11.29 3.40
N ASN A 227 -15.91 -11.21 4.73
CA ASN A 227 -17.08 -11.67 5.49
C ASN A 227 -18.34 -10.88 5.15
N PHE A 228 -18.24 -9.56 4.93
CA PHE A 228 -19.35 -8.73 4.49
C PHE A 228 -19.86 -9.17 3.12
N ILE A 229 -18.97 -9.37 2.12
CA ILE A 229 -19.32 -9.81 0.77
C ILE A 229 -19.92 -11.23 0.80
N TYR A 230 -19.31 -12.12 1.59
CA TYR A 230 -19.81 -13.49 1.78
C TYR A 230 -21.24 -13.50 2.32
N ASN A 231 -21.53 -12.63 3.27
CA ASN A 231 -22.89 -12.45 3.83
C ASN A 231 -23.91 -11.96 2.77
N MET A 232 -23.44 -11.20 1.76
CA MET A 232 -24.28 -10.78 0.61
C MET A 232 -24.52 -11.91 -0.41
N LYS A 233 -23.90 -13.08 -0.24
CA LYS A 233 -23.99 -14.26 -1.13
C LYS A 233 -23.54 -13.99 -2.57
N ILE A 234 -22.54 -13.13 -2.77
CA ILE A 234 -21.95 -12.83 -4.08
C ILE A 234 -20.61 -13.58 -4.18
N ALA A 235 -20.68 -14.88 -4.47
CA ALA A 235 -19.50 -15.75 -4.52
C ALA A 235 -18.41 -15.28 -5.50
N SER A 236 -18.76 -14.63 -6.60
CA SER A 236 -17.81 -14.11 -7.59
C SER A 236 -16.96 -12.93 -7.12
N LEU A 237 -17.30 -12.35 -5.99
CA LEU A 237 -16.57 -11.20 -5.40
C LEU A 237 -15.79 -11.57 -4.13
N THR A 238 -15.88 -12.82 -3.67
CA THR A 238 -15.15 -13.28 -2.49
C THR A 238 -13.79 -13.84 -2.90
N ALA A 239 -12.75 -13.43 -2.17
CA ALA A 239 -11.39 -13.92 -2.32
C ALA A 239 -10.89 -14.44 -0.94
N MET A 240 -11.13 -15.72 -0.67
CA MET A 240 -10.78 -16.39 0.58
C MET A 240 -10.12 -17.73 0.32
N THR A 241 -9.22 -18.14 1.21
CA THR A 241 -8.75 -19.53 1.25
C THR A 241 -9.85 -20.45 1.77
N PRO A 242 -9.79 -21.78 1.53
CA PRO A 242 -10.76 -22.73 2.08
C PRO A 242 -10.88 -22.66 3.61
N GLU A 243 -9.77 -22.42 4.30
CA GLU A 243 -9.72 -22.29 5.78
C GLU A 243 -10.43 -21.01 6.25
N GLU A 244 -10.21 -19.89 5.52
CA GLU A 244 -10.90 -18.62 5.75
C GLU A 244 -12.39 -18.75 5.49
N GLU A 245 -12.77 -19.42 4.39
CA GLU A 245 -14.16 -19.67 4.04
C GLU A 245 -14.87 -20.53 5.09
N ASN A 246 -14.22 -21.61 5.55
CA ASN A 246 -14.76 -22.46 6.60
C ASN A 246 -15.07 -21.69 7.90
N PHE A 247 -14.21 -20.74 8.26
CA PHE A 247 -14.48 -19.83 9.38
C PHE A 247 -15.64 -18.87 9.05
N SER A 248 -15.61 -18.28 7.89
CA SER A 248 -16.56 -17.25 7.44
C SER A 248 -17.99 -17.79 7.30
N GLN A 249 -18.18 -19.07 7.00
CA GLN A 249 -19.50 -19.71 6.99
C GLN A 249 -20.31 -19.47 8.27
N ARG A 250 -19.63 -19.41 9.43
CA ARG A 250 -20.27 -19.18 10.72
C ARG A 250 -20.13 -17.76 11.22
N PHE A 251 -19.10 -17.07 10.78
CA PHE A 251 -18.75 -15.76 11.32
C PHE A 251 -19.34 -14.60 10.48
N SER A 252 -19.52 -14.77 9.17
CA SER A 252 -19.98 -13.67 8.29
C SER A 252 -21.27 -12.96 8.76
N PRO A 253 -22.27 -13.61 9.40
CA PRO A 253 -23.47 -12.89 9.85
C PRO A 253 -23.21 -11.79 10.88
N PHE A 254 -22.04 -11.83 11.56
CA PHE A 254 -21.67 -10.80 12.52
C PHE A 254 -21.10 -9.54 11.87
N ILE A 255 -20.75 -9.59 10.58
CA ILE A 255 -20.31 -8.45 9.79
C ILE A 255 -21.43 -8.06 8.83
N ASN A 256 -22.03 -6.89 9.04
CA ASN A 256 -23.22 -6.46 8.33
C ASN A 256 -23.18 -4.93 8.06
N TYR A 257 -24.20 -4.40 7.39
CA TYR A 257 -24.31 -2.98 7.02
C TYR A 257 -24.21 -2.00 8.19
N HIS A 258 -24.50 -2.44 9.43
CA HIS A 258 -24.51 -1.55 10.59
C HIS A 258 -23.13 -1.42 11.25
N ASN A 259 -22.16 -2.27 10.89
CA ASN A 259 -20.86 -2.28 11.52
C ASN A 259 -19.65 -2.35 10.58
N VAL A 260 -19.85 -2.70 9.30
CA VAL A 260 -18.71 -2.90 8.36
C VAL A 260 -17.91 -1.63 8.14
N GLU A 261 -18.57 -0.47 7.99
CA GLU A 261 -17.89 0.82 7.79
C GLU A 261 -17.07 1.22 9.03
N ASP A 262 -17.65 1.03 10.22
CA ASP A 262 -16.95 1.32 11.47
C ASP A 262 -15.80 0.34 11.71
N PHE A 263 -15.95 -0.95 11.36
CA PHE A 263 -14.82 -1.89 11.38
C PHE A 263 -13.68 -1.42 10.47
N ALA A 264 -13.99 -1.00 9.25
CA ALA A 264 -12.99 -0.49 8.32
C ALA A 264 -12.31 0.77 8.86
N ALA A 265 -13.10 1.74 9.36
CA ALA A 265 -12.59 2.99 9.90
C ALA A 265 -11.68 2.79 11.13
N GLU A 266 -12.08 1.92 12.07
CA GLU A 266 -11.30 1.64 13.26
C GLU A 266 -10.04 0.82 12.97
N THR A 267 -10.10 -0.12 12.03
CA THR A 267 -8.90 -0.86 11.58
C THR A 267 -7.90 0.08 10.91
N ASP A 268 -8.38 1.00 10.06
CA ASP A 268 -7.54 2.01 9.42
C ASP A 268 -6.96 3.02 10.42
N ARG A 269 -7.73 3.37 11.47
CA ARG A 269 -7.23 4.20 12.57
C ARG A 269 -6.08 3.50 13.29
N ALA A 270 -6.29 2.23 13.68
CA ALA A 270 -5.27 1.46 14.38
C ALA A 270 -3.99 1.31 13.52
N ARG A 271 -4.14 1.09 12.21
CA ARG A 271 -3.01 1.01 11.27
C ARG A 271 -2.22 2.31 11.22
N ARG A 272 -2.90 3.46 11.03
CA ARG A 272 -2.27 4.79 11.03
C ARG A 272 -1.56 5.10 12.35
N ASP A 273 -2.13 4.71 13.49
CA ASP A 273 -1.54 4.96 14.79
C ASP A 273 -0.26 4.15 14.99
N VAL A 274 -0.23 2.89 14.53
CA VAL A 274 0.99 2.05 14.51
C VAL A 274 2.06 2.66 13.60
N GLU A 275 1.69 3.13 12.41
CA GLU A 275 2.58 3.80 11.45
C GLU A 275 3.19 5.09 12.05
N ARG A 276 2.42 5.83 12.86
CA ARG A 276 2.84 7.06 13.55
C ARG A 276 3.60 6.83 14.85
N ASN A 277 4.06 5.60 15.09
CA ASN A 277 4.81 5.23 16.29
C ASN A 277 4.03 5.31 17.62
N ALA A 278 2.71 5.24 17.60
CA ALA A 278 1.96 5.07 18.83
C ALA A 278 2.31 3.73 19.51
N ASN A 279 2.04 3.64 20.80
CA ASN A 279 2.28 2.41 21.55
C ASN A 279 1.40 1.27 21.02
N SER A 280 2.00 0.34 20.29
CA SER A 280 1.28 -0.75 19.59
C SER A 280 0.40 -1.59 20.52
N ARG A 281 0.82 -1.81 21.78
CA ARG A 281 0.03 -2.54 22.75
C ARG A 281 -1.27 -1.83 23.10
N LEU A 282 -1.20 -0.51 23.29
CA LEU A 282 -2.39 0.30 23.58
C LEU A 282 -3.31 0.41 22.36
N VAL A 283 -2.75 0.63 21.18
CA VAL A 283 -3.51 0.71 19.92
C VAL A 283 -4.26 -0.59 19.66
N LEU A 284 -3.58 -1.75 19.74
CA LEU A 284 -4.18 -3.05 19.51
C LEU A 284 -5.25 -3.38 20.54
N PHE A 285 -4.98 -3.09 21.83
CA PHE A 285 -5.96 -3.37 22.89
C PHE A 285 -7.22 -2.49 22.73
N ASP A 286 -7.05 -1.21 22.43
CA ASP A 286 -8.16 -0.29 22.13
C ASP A 286 -8.98 -0.79 20.94
N TYR A 287 -8.33 -1.14 19.84
CA TYR A 287 -8.97 -1.71 18.67
C TYR A 287 -9.75 -2.99 18.98
N PHE A 288 -9.18 -3.91 19.77
CA PHE A 288 -9.86 -5.16 20.14
C PHE A 288 -11.07 -4.90 21.06
N LEU A 289 -11.02 -3.86 21.89
CA LEU A 289 -12.20 -3.42 22.66
C LEU A 289 -13.31 -2.87 21.76
N TYR A 290 -12.94 -2.12 20.71
CA TYR A 290 -13.91 -1.70 19.69
C TYR A 290 -14.56 -2.88 18.97
N CYS A 291 -13.82 -3.94 18.68
CA CYS A 291 -14.40 -5.16 18.12
C CYS A 291 -15.53 -5.73 18.99
N ILE A 292 -15.45 -5.63 20.33
CA ILE A 292 -16.55 -6.03 21.21
C ILE A 292 -17.82 -5.22 20.91
N ILE A 293 -17.67 -3.90 20.79
CA ILE A 293 -18.80 -2.98 20.56
C ILE A 293 -19.42 -3.27 19.20
N LEU A 294 -18.58 -3.39 18.17
CA LEU A 294 -19.01 -3.57 16.79
C LEU A 294 -19.72 -4.90 16.56
N LEU A 295 -19.21 -6.00 17.15
CA LEU A 295 -19.83 -7.32 17.03
C LEU A 295 -21.17 -7.45 17.76
N HIS A 296 -21.45 -6.57 18.75
CA HIS A 296 -22.70 -6.58 19.51
C HIS A 296 -23.69 -5.48 19.08
N ARG A 297 -23.35 -4.71 18.05
CA ARG A 297 -24.25 -3.73 17.50
C ARG A 297 -25.44 -4.45 16.86
N LYS A 298 -26.63 -4.28 17.45
CA LYS A 298 -27.86 -4.88 16.93
C LYS A 298 -28.25 -4.21 15.61
N ALA A 299 -28.70 -5.01 14.67
CA ALA A 299 -29.51 -4.51 13.55
C ALA A 299 -30.79 -3.93 14.18
N THR A 300 -30.90 -2.60 14.22
CA THR A 300 -32.15 -1.90 14.58
C THR A 300 -33.06 -1.87 13.39
#